data_00b4e193c00f94f72231ce69fc005846
#
_entry.id   00b4e193c00f94f72231ce69fc005846
#
_cell.length_a   1.000
_cell.length_b   1.000
_cell.length_c   1.000
_cell.angle_alpha   90.00
_cell.angle_beta   90.00
_cell.angle_gamma   90.00
#
_symmetry.space_group_name_H-M   'P 1'
#
loop_
_entity.id
_entity.type
_entity.pdbx_description
1 polymer ?
#
loop_
_entity_poly.entity_id
_entity_poly.type
_entity_poly.pdbx_seq_one_letter_code
_entity_poly.pdbx_strand_id
1 'polypeptide(L)'
;MLRGLLSFSSMTMVSRVLGLVRDQVITTTFGTNAVTDAFWVAFRVPNFLRRLFAEGSFATAFVPVFTEVKETRSHAELRELMARTAGTLGGVLMLVTALALIFAPQLAVAFSSGADTDPVKQTLLVDLFRLTFPFLLFVSLTALAGGALNSFQRFAMPALTPVILNLCMIAGALWLAPRLGGTPEKQILALGWAVLAAGILQLLFQLPSLKGINLLTLPRWGWRHPGVRKVLTLMVPTLFGSSVAQINLLLDTLIAAKLTDGSQSWLSLADRFLELPLGVFGVALGTVILPALARHHVSTDREGFSRSLDWGLRMTLLISVPAMLGLLLLAEPLIATLFQYRQFTAFDTRMTALSVYGLSFGLPAFALLKVVLPAFYARQDTKTPVRAGVAALVANMVFNFALLAVLYQVMVPDELKAQGVMAAIGKQPGLHLALGIASALSSYLNLGLLWYWLGKTDVYQRRPGWGGYLVRLLLACAAMVGVLLALLHWVPDFTVMDKWHRIGGLMLLVGGGGATYALAMLAMGFRPRDLRGH
;
A
#
# COMPACT_ATOMS: atom_id res chain seq x y z
N MET A 1 -23.23 8.48 14.35
CA MET A 1 -21.82 8.60 13.89
C MET A 1 -20.90 7.54 14.48
N LEU A 2 -20.77 7.41 15.81
CA LEU A 2 -19.83 6.46 16.46
C LEU A 2 -20.01 5.00 16.01
N ARG A 3 -21.25 4.51 15.93
CA ARG A 3 -21.55 3.15 15.44
C ARG A 3 -21.12 2.94 13.97
N GLY A 4 -21.26 3.93 13.11
CA GLY A 4 -20.82 3.87 11.71
C GLY A 4 -19.29 3.83 11.58
N LEU A 5 -18.59 4.62 12.40
CA LEU A 5 -17.11 4.63 12.45
C LEU A 5 -16.56 3.31 13.00
N LEU A 6 -17.15 2.76 14.05
CA LEU A 6 -16.76 1.46 14.60
C LEU A 6 -17.01 0.32 13.59
N SER A 7 -18.14 0.34 12.89
CA SER A 7 -18.46 -0.61 11.83
C SER A 7 -17.46 -0.50 10.67
N PHE A 8 -17.13 0.71 10.23
CA PHE A 8 -16.14 0.93 9.17
C PHE A 8 -14.74 0.44 9.56
N SER A 9 -14.30 0.75 10.79
CA SER A 9 -12.98 0.34 11.29
C SER A 9 -12.87 -1.18 11.44
N SER A 10 -13.92 -1.85 11.94
CA SER A 10 -13.94 -3.31 12.07
C SER A 10 -13.94 -4.01 10.70
N MET A 11 -14.70 -3.51 9.72
CA MET A 11 -14.71 -4.05 8.36
C MET A 11 -13.38 -3.86 7.64
N THR A 12 -12.72 -2.73 7.86
CA THR A 12 -11.38 -2.48 7.34
C THR A 12 -10.36 -3.45 7.94
N MET A 13 -10.46 -3.75 9.24
CA MET A 13 -9.59 -4.73 9.89
C MET A 13 -9.82 -6.15 9.33
N VAL A 14 -11.07 -6.56 9.17
CA VAL A 14 -11.41 -7.85 8.53
C VAL A 14 -10.83 -7.94 7.12
N SER A 15 -10.95 -6.88 6.32
CA SER A 15 -10.37 -6.84 4.97
C SER A 15 -8.85 -6.99 4.99
N ARG A 16 -8.14 -6.39 5.95
CA ARG A 16 -6.67 -6.51 6.08
C ARG A 16 -6.24 -7.91 6.48
N VAL A 17 -6.93 -8.52 7.44
CA VAL A 17 -6.67 -9.91 7.85
C VAL A 17 -6.92 -10.86 6.68
N LEU A 18 -8.04 -10.70 5.96
CA LEU A 18 -8.32 -11.49 4.77
C LEU A 18 -7.30 -11.25 3.65
N GLY A 19 -6.76 -10.03 3.52
CA GLY A 19 -5.66 -9.74 2.60
C GLY A 19 -4.40 -10.54 2.93
N LEU A 20 -4.04 -10.66 4.21
CA LEU A 20 -2.91 -11.47 4.65
C LEU A 20 -3.17 -12.96 4.38
N VAL A 21 -4.37 -13.46 4.72
CA VAL A 21 -4.77 -14.86 4.44
C VAL A 21 -4.73 -15.14 2.93
N ARG A 22 -5.21 -14.23 2.10
CA ARG A 22 -5.13 -14.34 0.65
C ARG A 22 -3.67 -14.49 0.18
N ASP A 23 -2.80 -13.60 0.64
CA ASP A 23 -1.40 -13.61 0.24
C ASP A 23 -0.71 -14.91 0.72
N GLN A 24 -1.02 -15.39 1.93
CA GLN A 24 -0.58 -16.69 2.43
C GLN A 24 -1.05 -17.82 1.53
N VAL A 25 -2.33 -17.86 1.17
CA VAL A 25 -2.90 -18.90 0.29
C VAL A 25 -2.21 -18.89 -1.08
N ILE A 26 -2.04 -17.71 -1.70
CA ILE A 26 -1.41 -17.58 -3.01
C ILE A 26 0.04 -18.09 -2.96
N THR A 27 0.83 -17.59 -2.01
CA THR A 27 2.25 -17.95 -1.93
C THR A 27 2.50 -19.40 -1.52
N THR A 28 1.66 -19.96 -0.66
CA THR A 28 1.76 -21.38 -0.30
C THR A 28 1.28 -22.32 -1.40
N THR A 29 0.40 -21.85 -2.30
CA THR A 29 -0.14 -22.65 -3.41
C THR A 29 0.79 -22.60 -4.63
N PHE A 30 1.28 -21.41 -5.00
CA PHE A 30 2.03 -21.18 -6.23
C PHE A 30 3.54 -20.96 -6.00
N GLY A 31 3.96 -20.67 -4.78
CA GLY A 31 5.35 -20.27 -4.48
C GLY A 31 5.64 -18.83 -4.89
N THR A 32 6.95 -18.51 -4.91
CA THR A 32 7.49 -17.23 -5.40
C THR A 32 8.44 -17.52 -6.56
N ASN A 33 7.96 -17.40 -7.76
CA ASN A 33 8.66 -17.77 -9.00
C ASN A 33 8.18 -16.87 -10.15
N ALA A 34 8.72 -17.10 -11.34
CA ALA A 34 8.38 -16.34 -12.56
C ALA A 34 6.88 -16.26 -12.84
N VAL A 35 6.14 -17.35 -12.57
CA VAL A 35 4.69 -17.45 -12.83
C VAL A 35 3.91 -16.55 -11.87
N THR A 36 4.27 -16.59 -10.58
CA THR A 36 3.65 -15.75 -9.54
C THR A 36 4.02 -14.28 -9.71
N ASP A 37 5.25 -13.98 -10.09
CA ASP A 37 5.69 -12.63 -10.40
C ASP A 37 4.92 -12.05 -11.60
N ALA A 38 4.71 -12.84 -12.65
CA ALA A 38 3.89 -12.44 -13.79
C ALA A 38 2.47 -12.03 -13.37
N PHE A 39 1.85 -12.78 -12.45
CA PHE A 39 0.54 -12.42 -11.91
C PHE A 39 0.60 -11.11 -11.10
N TRP A 40 1.57 -10.94 -10.20
CA TRP A 40 1.67 -9.72 -9.41
C TRP A 40 1.92 -8.49 -10.27
N VAL A 41 2.76 -8.59 -11.31
CA VAL A 41 2.97 -7.53 -12.30
C VAL A 41 1.66 -7.20 -13.02
N ALA A 42 0.99 -8.21 -13.58
CA ALA A 42 -0.26 -8.04 -14.33
C ALA A 42 -1.40 -7.47 -13.47
N PHE A 43 -1.45 -7.79 -12.18
CA PHE A 43 -2.43 -7.24 -11.24
C PHE A 43 -2.06 -5.82 -10.78
N ARG A 44 -0.76 -5.52 -10.64
CA ARG A 44 -0.28 -4.23 -10.11
C ARG A 44 -0.59 -3.06 -11.04
N VAL A 45 -0.52 -3.26 -12.36
CA VAL A 45 -0.78 -2.20 -13.33
C VAL A 45 -2.23 -1.70 -13.31
N PRO A 46 -3.26 -2.56 -13.43
CA PRO A 46 -4.66 -2.11 -13.27
C PRO A 46 -4.94 -1.54 -11.87
N ASN A 47 -4.32 -2.09 -10.84
CA ASN A 47 -4.48 -1.61 -9.47
C ASN A 47 -3.84 -0.23 -9.25
N PHE A 48 -2.72 0.06 -9.92
CA PHE A 48 -2.14 1.39 -10.00
C PHE A 48 -3.12 2.39 -10.62
N LEU A 49 -3.68 2.07 -11.79
CA LEU A 49 -4.68 2.91 -12.46
C LEU A 49 -5.94 3.09 -11.61
N ARG A 50 -6.39 2.05 -10.91
CA ARG A 50 -7.49 2.12 -9.95
C ARG A 50 -7.22 3.14 -8.83
N ARG A 51 -6.04 3.08 -8.22
CA ARG A 51 -5.65 4.03 -7.16
C ARG A 51 -5.56 5.46 -7.69
N LEU A 52 -5.06 5.61 -8.90
CA LEU A 52 -4.94 6.90 -9.56
C LEU A 52 -6.31 7.51 -9.88
N PHE A 53 -7.18 6.75 -10.54
CA PHE A 53 -8.45 7.26 -11.06
C PHE A 53 -9.62 7.13 -10.08
N ALA A 54 -9.73 6.01 -9.34
CA ALA A 54 -10.94 5.70 -8.58
C ALA A 54 -10.86 6.09 -7.10
N GLU A 55 -9.75 5.83 -6.42
CA GLU A 55 -9.66 6.04 -4.96
C GLU A 55 -9.11 7.43 -4.58
N GLY A 56 -8.14 7.94 -5.33
CA GLY A 56 -7.48 9.20 -5.01
C GLY A 56 -8.24 10.41 -5.55
N SER A 57 -8.09 10.64 -6.85
CA SER A 57 -8.50 11.89 -7.49
C SER A 57 -10.00 11.96 -7.77
N PHE A 58 -10.59 10.83 -8.16
CA PHE A 58 -12.02 10.81 -8.50
C PHE A 58 -12.90 10.99 -7.26
N ALA A 59 -12.66 10.25 -6.19
CA ALA A 59 -13.47 10.34 -4.98
C ALA A 59 -13.41 11.75 -4.36
N THR A 60 -12.23 12.37 -4.33
CA THR A 60 -12.04 13.74 -3.80
C THR A 60 -12.70 14.81 -4.67
N ALA A 61 -12.85 14.58 -5.96
CA ALA A 61 -13.53 15.49 -6.89
C ALA A 61 -15.04 15.24 -6.96
N PHE A 62 -15.45 13.96 -7.00
CA PHE A 62 -16.85 13.57 -7.19
C PHE A 62 -17.71 13.81 -5.94
N VAL A 63 -17.26 13.37 -4.76
CA VAL A 63 -18.07 13.40 -3.53
C VAL A 63 -18.54 14.83 -3.18
N PRO A 64 -17.71 15.89 -3.22
CA PRO A 64 -18.16 17.26 -2.95
C PRO A 64 -19.21 17.74 -3.95
N VAL A 65 -18.98 17.52 -5.27
CA VAL A 65 -19.93 17.94 -6.31
C VAL A 65 -21.25 17.18 -6.20
N PHE A 66 -21.18 15.89 -5.92
CA PHE A 66 -22.35 15.04 -5.73
C PHE A 66 -23.15 15.45 -4.49
N THR A 67 -22.48 15.76 -3.39
CA THR A 67 -23.11 16.23 -2.16
C THR A 67 -23.74 17.62 -2.35
N GLU A 68 -23.07 18.54 -3.04
CA GLU A 68 -23.62 19.85 -3.39
C GLU A 68 -24.95 19.71 -4.16
N VAL A 69 -24.96 18.87 -5.21
CA VAL A 69 -26.19 18.65 -6.01
C VAL A 69 -27.27 17.97 -5.16
N LYS A 70 -26.90 17.03 -4.27
CA LYS A 70 -27.82 16.37 -3.34
C LYS A 70 -28.50 17.36 -2.40
N GLU A 71 -27.77 18.34 -1.88
CA GLU A 71 -28.30 19.28 -0.88
C GLU A 71 -29.02 20.50 -1.52
N THR A 72 -28.65 20.86 -2.78
CA THR A 72 -29.14 22.10 -3.40
C THR A 72 -30.10 21.89 -4.55
N ARG A 73 -30.24 20.66 -5.09
CA ARG A 73 -31.02 20.37 -6.29
C ARG A 73 -31.99 19.22 -6.10
N SER A 74 -32.81 18.98 -7.13
CA SER A 74 -33.79 17.88 -7.13
C SER A 74 -33.12 16.50 -7.20
N HIS A 75 -33.82 15.49 -6.70
CA HIS A 75 -33.36 14.10 -6.80
C HIS A 75 -33.26 13.61 -8.25
N ALA A 76 -34.06 14.18 -9.16
CA ALA A 76 -33.98 13.90 -10.59
C ALA A 76 -32.65 14.38 -11.20
N GLU A 77 -32.20 15.58 -10.85
CA GLU A 77 -30.90 16.12 -11.28
C GLU A 77 -29.73 15.31 -10.70
N LEU A 78 -29.86 14.86 -9.43
CA LEU A 78 -28.89 13.98 -8.80
C LEU A 78 -28.77 12.64 -9.54
N ARG A 79 -29.90 12.04 -9.93
CA ARG A 79 -29.92 10.83 -10.77
C ARG A 79 -29.30 11.06 -12.14
N GLU A 80 -29.57 12.21 -12.75
CA GLU A 80 -28.96 12.58 -14.03
C GLU A 80 -27.44 12.73 -13.90
N LEU A 81 -26.95 13.44 -12.86
CA LEU A 81 -25.53 13.56 -12.57
C LEU A 81 -24.88 12.17 -12.40
N MET A 82 -25.53 11.27 -11.65
CA MET A 82 -25.04 9.89 -11.44
C MET A 82 -24.94 9.14 -12.78
N ALA A 83 -26.01 9.17 -13.60
CA ALA A 83 -26.07 8.50 -14.90
C ALA A 83 -25.00 9.05 -15.87
N ARG A 84 -24.83 10.36 -15.93
CA ARG A 84 -23.86 11.04 -16.80
C ARG A 84 -22.42 10.80 -16.35
N THR A 85 -22.17 10.82 -15.04
CA THR A 85 -20.84 10.51 -14.48
C THR A 85 -20.49 9.05 -14.72
N ALA A 86 -21.40 8.12 -14.44
CA ALA A 86 -21.18 6.69 -14.67
C ALA A 86 -20.92 6.38 -16.15
N GLY A 87 -21.66 6.99 -17.07
CA GLY A 87 -21.49 6.80 -18.51
C GLY A 87 -20.19 7.40 -19.04
N THR A 88 -19.80 8.59 -18.56
CA THR A 88 -18.55 9.23 -18.99
C THR A 88 -17.33 8.50 -18.43
N LEU A 89 -17.33 8.19 -17.13
CA LEU A 89 -16.27 7.41 -16.49
C LEU A 89 -16.17 6.02 -17.12
N GLY A 90 -17.30 5.32 -17.25
CA GLY A 90 -17.36 3.99 -17.85
C GLY A 90 -16.86 3.97 -19.29
N GLY A 91 -17.26 4.95 -20.12
CA GLY A 91 -16.82 5.06 -21.50
C GLY A 91 -15.32 5.33 -21.63
N VAL A 92 -14.76 6.23 -20.83
CA VAL A 92 -13.30 6.51 -20.79
C VAL A 92 -12.54 5.27 -20.34
N LEU A 93 -12.98 4.61 -19.28
CA LEU A 93 -12.33 3.41 -18.77
C LEU A 93 -12.47 2.21 -19.71
N MET A 94 -13.58 2.11 -20.44
CA MET A 94 -13.76 1.10 -21.48
C MET A 94 -12.76 1.31 -22.62
N LEU A 95 -12.55 2.56 -23.03
CA LEU A 95 -11.52 2.90 -24.03
C LEU A 95 -10.12 2.57 -23.51
N VAL A 96 -9.78 2.96 -22.27
CA VAL A 96 -8.48 2.64 -21.65
C VAL A 96 -8.28 1.12 -21.56
N THR A 97 -9.30 0.38 -21.14
CA THR A 97 -9.27 -1.08 -21.08
C THR A 97 -9.07 -1.69 -22.46
N ALA A 98 -9.83 -1.23 -23.47
CA ALA A 98 -9.69 -1.73 -24.86
C ALA A 98 -8.28 -1.47 -25.40
N LEU A 99 -7.73 -0.28 -25.20
CA LEU A 99 -6.34 0.03 -25.56
C LEU A 99 -5.36 -0.88 -24.84
N ALA A 100 -5.53 -1.09 -23.53
CA ALA A 100 -4.68 -1.98 -22.76
C ALA A 100 -4.74 -3.44 -23.23
N LEU A 101 -5.91 -3.93 -23.65
CA LEU A 101 -6.06 -5.28 -24.23
C LEU A 101 -5.37 -5.40 -25.59
N ILE A 102 -5.45 -4.36 -26.43
CA ILE A 102 -4.76 -4.32 -27.73
C ILE A 102 -3.24 -4.26 -27.54
N PHE A 103 -2.77 -3.39 -26.63
CA PHE A 103 -1.35 -3.20 -26.34
C PHE A 103 -0.81 -4.15 -25.26
N ALA A 104 -1.56 -5.19 -24.85
CA ALA A 104 -1.10 -6.16 -23.86
C ALA A 104 0.24 -6.85 -24.24
N PRO A 105 0.53 -7.19 -25.51
CA PRO A 105 1.85 -7.72 -25.88
C PRO A 105 2.99 -6.74 -25.63
N GLN A 106 2.81 -5.45 -25.95
CA GLN A 106 3.82 -4.41 -25.73
C GLN A 106 4.05 -4.16 -24.24
N LEU A 107 2.96 -4.18 -23.44
CA LEU A 107 3.06 -4.11 -22.00
C LEU A 107 3.81 -5.31 -21.43
N ALA A 108 3.54 -6.52 -21.92
CA ALA A 108 4.26 -7.72 -21.51
C ALA A 108 5.76 -7.61 -21.78
N VAL A 109 6.17 -7.10 -22.95
CA VAL A 109 7.58 -6.83 -23.26
C VAL A 109 8.21 -5.83 -22.29
N ALA A 110 7.51 -4.75 -21.97
CA ALA A 110 8.02 -3.73 -21.03
C ALA A 110 8.31 -4.30 -19.63
N PHE A 111 7.47 -5.24 -19.18
CA PHE A 111 7.58 -5.89 -17.87
C PHE A 111 8.28 -7.25 -17.88
N SER A 112 8.77 -7.75 -19.03
CA SER A 112 9.57 -8.96 -19.12
C SER A 112 11.05 -8.68 -18.81
N SER A 113 11.79 -9.69 -18.36
CA SER A 113 13.23 -9.61 -18.16
C SER A 113 13.94 -9.45 -19.50
N GLY A 114 14.86 -8.49 -19.62
CA GLY A 114 15.48 -8.15 -20.91
C GLY A 114 16.50 -9.17 -21.46
N ALA A 115 16.88 -10.20 -20.68
CA ALA A 115 17.94 -11.14 -21.07
C ALA A 115 17.43 -12.51 -21.54
N ASP A 116 16.31 -12.98 -20.99
CA ASP A 116 15.66 -14.23 -21.37
C ASP A 116 14.19 -13.94 -21.70
N THR A 117 13.92 -13.69 -22.97
CA THR A 117 12.55 -13.69 -23.48
C THR A 117 12.07 -15.13 -23.56
N ASP A 118 11.74 -15.71 -22.39
CA ASP A 118 11.00 -16.97 -22.40
C ASP A 118 9.62 -16.69 -23.03
N PRO A 119 9.35 -17.23 -24.23
CA PRO A 119 8.08 -17.01 -24.93
C PRO A 119 6.88 -17.43 -24.09
N VAL A 120 7.05 -18.41 -23.20
CA VAL A 120 6.00 -18.90 -22.30
C VAL A 120 5.65 -17.83 -21.25
N LYS A 121 6.66 -17.23 -20.60
CA LYS A 121 6.47 -16.15 -19.64
C LYS A 121 5.83 -14.92 -20.27
N GLN A 122 6.23 -14.58 -21.49
CA GLN A 122 5.68 -13.45 -22.22
C GLN A 122 4.20 -13.67 -22.59
N THR A 123 3.87 -14.86 -23.10
CA THR A 123 2.49 -15.25 -23.41
C THR A 123 1.62 -15.22 -22.15
N LEU A 124 2.12 -15.75 -21.03
CA LEU A 124 1.44 -15.72 -19.75
C LEU A 124 1.15 -14.29 -19.28
N LEU A 125 2.12 -13.37 -19.40
CA LEU A 125 1.90 -11.96 -19.04
C LEU A 125 0.81 -11.32 -19.91
N VAL A 126 0.78 -11.58 -21.21
CA VAL A 126 -0.28 -11.10 -22.12
C VAL A 126 -1.65 -11.60 -21.67
N ASP A 127 -1.78 -12.88 -21.38
CA ASP A 127 -3.04 -13.48 -20.95
C ASP A 127 -3.50 -12.93 -19.59
N LEU A 128 -2.57 -12.80 -18.66
CA LEU A 128 -2.86 -12.19 -17.35
C LEU A 128 -3.26 -10.72 -17.46
N PHE A 129 -2.59 -9.92 -18.31
CA PHE A 129 -3.02 -8.54 -18.55
C PHE A 129 -4.42 -8.48 -19.14
N ARG A 130 -4.73 -9.34 -20.13
CA ARG A 130 -6.07 -9.41 -20.72
C ARG A 130 -7.16 -9.77 -19.72
N LEU A 131 -6.86 -10.63 -18.74
CA LEU A 131 -7.80 -11.01 -17.68
C LEU A 131 -7.93 -9.94 -16.58
N THR A 132 -6.85 -9.25 -16.24
CA THR A 132 -6.86 -8.33 -15.10
C THR A 132 -7.24 -6.89 -15.47
N PHE A 133 -6.99 -6.41 -16.70
CA PHE A 133 -7.31 -5.04 -17.08
C PHE A 133 -8.81 -4.68 -17.02
N PRO A 134 -9.76 -5.56 -17.41
CA PRO A 134 -11.18 -5.24 -17.28
C PRO A 134 -11.64 -5.00 -15.83
N PHE A 135 -10.90 -5.50 -14.85
CA PHE A 135 -11.13 -5.19 -13.43
C PHE A 135 -11.15 -3.68 -13.16
N LEU A 136 -10.31 -2.89 -13.87
CA LEU A 136 -10.25 -1.45 -13.74
C LEU A 136 -11.61 -0.77 -13.97
N LEU A 137 -12.33 -1.19 -15.00
CA LEU A 137 -13.66 -0.66 -15.32
C LEU A 137 -14.64 -0.91 -14.16
N PHE A 138 -14.74 -2.16 -13.72
CA PHE A 138 -15.71 -2.56 -12.70
C PHE A 138 -15.40 -1.94 -11.34
N VAL A 139 -14.13 -1.94 -10.92
CA VAL A 139 -13.74 -1.40 -9.61
C VAL A 139 -13.86 0.12 -9.55
N SER A 140 -13.67 0.82 -10.67
CA SER A 140 -13.87 2.28 -10.73
C SER A 140 -15.34 2.67 -10.68
N LEU A 141 -16.22 1.91 -11.34
CA LEU A 141 -17.68 2.08 -11.20
C LEU A 141 -18.14 1.72 -9.78
N THR A 142 -17.52 0.73 -9.15
CA THR A 142 -17.73 0.39 -7.73
C THR A 142 -17.33 1.55 -6.81
N ALA A 143 -16.21 2.23 -7.10
CA ALA A 143 -15.79 3.40 -6.33
C ALA A 143 -16.74 4.60 -6.50
N LEU A 144 -17.28 4.81 -7.71
CA LEU A 144 -18.34 5.80 -7.97
C LEU A 144 -19.60 5.49 -7.15
N ALA A 145 -20.07 4.25 -7.19
CA ALA A 145 -21.21 3.78 -6.41
C ALA A 145 -20.96 3.96 -4.90
N GLY A 146 -19.77 3.59 -4.43
CA GLY A 146 -19.34 3.78 -3.04
C GLY A 146 -19.31 5.24 -2.61
N GLY A 147 -18.81 6.14 -3.46
CA GLY A 147 -18.83 7.59 -3.23
C GLY A 147 -20.26 8.14 -3.06
N ALA A 148 -21.18 7.70 -3.93
CA ALA A 148 -22.58 8.06 -3.81
C ALA A 148 -23.21 7.51 -2.51
N LEU A 149 -22.99 6.24 -2.16
CA LEU A 149 -23.48 5.62 -0.92
C LEU A 149 -22.92 6.30 0.33
N ASN A 150 -21.64 6.68 0.34
CA ASN A 150 -21.01 7.41 1.43
C ASN A 150 -21.65 8.79 1.66
N SER A 151 -22.06 9.49 0.58
CA SER A 151 -22.80 10.76 0.67
C SER A 151 -24.18 10.60 1.31
N PHE A 152 -24.76 9.39 1.29
CA PHE A 152 -25.96 9.01 2.01
C PHE A 152 -25.70 8.33 3.37
N GLN A 153 -24.47 8.42 3.89
CA GLN A 153 -24.04 7.82 5.16
C GLN A 153 -24.16 6.28 5.21
N ARG A 154 -24.16 5.62 4.06
CA ARG A 154 -24.20 4.16 3.92
C ARG A 154 -22.77 3.61 3.74
N PHE A 155 -21.96 3.66 4.79
CA PHE A 155 -20.54 3.31 4.75
C PHE A 155 -20.25 1.80 4.73
N ALA A 156 -21.17 0.97 5.23
CA ALA A 156 -20.93 -0.46 5.43
C ALA A 156 -20.69 -1.21 4.11
N MET A 157 -21.49 -0.94 3.09
CA MET A 157 -21.41 -1.64 1.80
C MET A 157 -20.11 -1.33 1.03
N PRO A 158 -19.69 -0.06 0.88
CA PRO A 158 -18.39 0.23 0.30
C PRO A 158 -17.21 -0.35 1.09
N ALA A 159 -17.29 -0.39 2.42
CA ALA A 159 -16.23 -0.93 3.27
C ALA A 159 -16.05 -2.45 3.14
N LEU A 160 -17.09 -3.19 2.76
CA LEU A 160 -17.03 -4.64 2.52
C LEU A 160 -16.49 -5.01 1.13
N THR A 161 -16.45 -4.08 0.19
CA THR A 161 -16.05 -4.34 -1.20
C THR A 161 -14.67 -5.01 -1.32
N PRO A 162 -13.60 -4.59 -0.60
CA PRO A 162 -12.30 -5.25 -0.70
C PRO A 162 -12.28 -6.70 -0.18
N VAL A 163 -13.23 -7.06 0.70
CA VAL A 163 -13.40 -8.45 1.19
C VAL A 163 -13.74 -9.39 0.03
N ILE A 164 -14.59 -8.95 -0.92
CA ILE A 164 -14.98 -9.72 -2.09
C ILE A 164 -13.77 -10.07 -2.96
N LEU A 165 -12.88 -9.12 -3.19
CA LEU A 165 -11.64 -9.39 -3.94
C LEU A 165 -10.79 -10.46 -3.27
N ASN A 166 -10.60 -10.34 -1.95
CA ASN A 166 -9.80 -11.31 -1.21
C ASN A 166 -10.42 -12.71 -1.27
N LEU A 167 -11.74 -12.82 -1.07
CA LEU A 167 -12.44 -14.10 -1.14
C LEU A 167 -12.40 -14.73 -2.54
N CYS A 168 -12.58 -13.92 -3.60
CA CYS A 168 -12.47 -14.41 -4.98
C CYS A 168 -11.07 -14.94 -5.28
N MET A 169 -10.01 -14.23 -4.85
CA MET A 169 -8.64 -14.68 -5.08
C MET A 169 -8.31 -15.95 -4.28
N ILE A 170 -8.78 -16.06 -3.03
CA ILE A 170 -8.65 -17.28 -2.23
C ILE A 170 -9.36 -18.45 -2.93
N ALA A 171 -10.60 -18.23 -3.37
CA ALA A 171 -11.37 -19.24 -4.09
C ALA A 171 -10.71 -19.62 -5.43
N GLY A 172 -10.16 -18.63 -6.14
CA GLY A 172 -9.38 -18.83 -7.35
C GLY A 172 -8.18 -19.76 -7.13
N ALA A 173 -7.40 -19.49 -6.09
CA ALA A 173 -6.22 -20.28 -5.76
C ALA A 173 -6.57 -21.71 -5.28
N LEU A 174 -7.56 -21.86 -4.39
CA LEU A 174 -7.87 -23.14 -3.76
C LEU A 174 -8.81 -24.03 -4.57
N TRP A 175 -9.68 -23.43 -5.36
CA TRP A 175 -10.76 -24.18 -6.03
C TRP A 175 -10.66 -24.15 -7.56
N LEU A 176 -10.37 -22.99 -8.18
CA LEU A 176 -10.31 -22.89 -9.63
C LEU A 176 -8.96 -23.37 -10.18
N ALA A 177 -7.84 -23.03 -9.56
CA ALA A 177 -6.51 -23.41 -10.03
C ALA A 177 -6.33 -24.93 -10.16
N PRO A 178 -6.71 -25.77 -9.18
CA PRO A 178 -6.62 -27.22 -9.34
C PRO A 178 -7.50 -27.76 -10.47
N ARG A 179 -8.62 -27.11 -10.79
CA ARG A 179 -9.52 -27.53 -11.88
C ARG A 179 -9.04 -27.16 -13.27
N LEU A 180 -8.27 -26.10 -13.41
CA LEU A 180 -7.63 -25.76 -14.67
C LEU A 180 -6.53 -26.76 -15.04
N GLY A 181 -5.97 -27.44 -14.02
CA GLY A 181 -5.01 -28.54 -14.21
C GLY A 181 -3.76 -28.15 -15.02
N GLY A 182 -2.98 -29.13 -15.39
CA GLY A 182 -1.84 -28.94 -16.28
C GLY A 182 -0.64 -28.23 -15.61
N THR A 183 -0.07 -27.26 -16.30
CA THR A 183 1.16 -26.57 -15.88
C THR A 183 0.87 -25.42 -14.91
N PRO A 184 1.87 -24.96 -14.12
CA PRO A 184 1.73 -23.81 -13.23
C PRO A 184 1.23 -22.55 -13.94
N GLU A 185 1.60 -22.33 -15.20
CA GLU A 185 1.18 -21.20 -16.03
C GLU A 185 -0.33 -21.21 -16.28
N LYS A 186 -0.92 -22.39 -16.48
CA LYS A 186 -2.39 -22.52 -16.61
C LYS A 186 -3.09 -22.32 -15.29
N GLN A 187 -2.55 -22.87 -14.21
CA GLN A 187 -3.14 -22.76 -12.87
C GLN A 187 -3.17 -21.31 -12.38
N ILE A 188 -2.14 -20.50 -12.64
CA ILE A 188 -2.09 -19.10 -12.18
C ILE A 188 -3.14 -18.22 -12.88
N LEU A 189 -3.59 -18.58 -14.09
CA LEU A 189 -4.68 -17.88 -14.78
C LEU A 189 -5.98 -17.86 -13.95
N ALA A 190 -6.15 -18.83 -13.04
CA ALA A 190 -7.25 -18.83 -12.07
C ALA A 190 -7.31 -17.55 -11.24
N LEU A 191 -6.15 -16.96 -10.89
CA LEU A 191 -6.10 -15.69 -10.17
C LEU A 191 -6.51 -14.52 -11.07
N GLY A 192 -6.15 -14.55 -12.37
CA GLY A 192 -6.62 -13.55 -13.34
C GLY A 192 -8.15 -13.57 -13.48
N TRP A 193 -8.75 -14.75 -13.63
CA TRP A 193 -10.20 -14.95 -13.61
C TRP A 193 -10.84 -14.51 -12.30
N ALA A 194 -10.20 -14.80 -11.16
CA ALA A 194 -10.69 -14.39 -9.85
C ALA A 194 -10.72 -12.87 -9.69
N VAL A 195 -9.71 -12.16 -10.20
CA VAL A 195 -9.66 -10.69 -10.20
C VAL A 195 -10.79 -10.12 -11.05
N LEU A 196 -11.01 -10.66 -12.25
CA LEU A 196 -12.10 -10.23 -13.13
C LEU A 196 -13.47 -10.47 -12.46
N ALA A 197 -13.69 -11.67 -11.95
CA ALA A 197 -14.92 -12.03 -11.25
C ALA A 197 -15.14 -11.12 -10.03
N ALA A 198 -14.08 -10.83 -9.27
CA ALA A 198 -14.15 -9.93 -8.13
C ALA A 198 -14.62 -8.53 -8.53
N GLY A 199 -14.09 -7.97 -9.63
CA GLY A 199 -14.53 -6.66 -10.13
C GLY A 199 -16.02 -6.62 -10.44
N ILE A 200 -16.51 -7.62 -11.15
CA ILE A 200 -17.94 -7.77 -11.48
C ILE A 200 -18.77 -7.91 -10.20
N LEU A 201 -18.39 -8.82 -9.30
CA LEU A 201 -19.11 -9.08 -8.05
C LEU A 201 -19.12 -7.86 -7.12
N GLN A 202 -18.02 -7.11 -7.05
CA GLN A 202 -17.94 -5.87 -6.26
C GLN A 202 -18.95 -4.83 -6.74
N LEU A 203 -19.08 -4.65 -8.05
CA LEU A 203 -20.08 -3.75 -8.62
C LEU A 203 -21.49 -4.25 -8.36
N LEU A 204 -21.78 -5.51 -8.67
CA LEU A 204 -23.10 -6.13 -8.45
C LEU A 204 -23.53 -6.05 -6.98
N PHE A 205 -22.60 -6.22 -6.05
CA PHE A 205 -22.86 -6.15 -4.61
C PHE A 205 -23.38 -4.77 -4.16
N GLN A 206 -23.00 -3.69 -4.83
CA GLN A 206 -23.44 -2.34 -4.48
C GLN A 206 -24.76 -1.92 -5.15
N LEU A 207 -25.16 -2.58 -6.26
CA LEU A 207 -26.37 -2.20 -7.01
C LEU A 207 -27.66 -2.22 -6.16
N PRO A 208 -27.92 -3.22 -5.30
CA PRO A 208 -29.11 -3.22 -4.44
C PRO A 208 -29.16 -2.01 -3.50
N SER A 209 -28.01 -1.59 -2.97
CA SER A 209 -27.91 -0.41 -2.10
C SER A 209 -28.15 0.89 -2.85
N LEU A 210 -27.69 1.00 -4.10
CA LEU A 210 -28.00 2.13 -4.99
C LEU A 210 -29.48 2.17 -5.34
N LYS A 211 -30.10 1.02 -5.60
CA LYS A 211 -31.54 0.91 -5.82
C LYS A 211 -32.32 1.40 -4.59
N GLY A 212 -31.90 1.04 -3.40
CA GLY A 212 -32.51 1.44 -2.12
C GLY A 212 -32.45 2.95 -1.81
N ILE A 213 -31.66 3.73 -2.55
CA ILE A 213 -31.60 5.20 -2.50
C ILE A 213 -32.08 5.85 -3.81
N ASN A 214 -32.71 5.07 -4.69
CA ASN A 214 -33.21 5.48 -6.00
C ASN A 214 -32.15 6.09 -6.93
N LEU A 215 -30.89 5.68 -6.80
CA LEU A 215 -29.77 6.15 -7.64
C LEU A 215 -29.26 5.07 -8.62
N LEU A 216 -29.94 3.94 -8.72
CA LEU A 216 -29.65 2.99 -9.78
C LEU A 216 -30.16 3.53 -11.11
N THR A 217 -29.22 3.95 -11.96
CA THR A 217 -29.50 4.57 -13.25
C THR A 217 -28.67 3.90 -14.34
N LEU A 218 -29.21 3.85 -15.57
CA LEU A 218 -28.42 3.41 -16.71
C LEU A 218 -27.35 4.47 -17.04
N PRO A 219 -26.09 4.05 -17.25
CA PRO A 219 -25.01 4.95 -17.65
C PRO A 219 -25.35 5.68 -18.95
N ARG A 220 -25.14 6.99 -18.96
CA ARG A 220 -25.36 7.84 -20.14
C ARG A 220 -24.13 8.71 -20.37
N TRP A 221 -23.65 8.77 -21.59
CA TRP A 221 -22.55 9.66 -21.93
C TRP A 221 -22.92 11.13 -21.63
N GLY A 222 -22.06 11.84 -20.91
CA GLY A 222 -22.37 13.18 -20.43
C GLY A 222 -21.17 14.10 -20.24
N TRP A 223 -20.16 13.98 -21.06
CA TRP A 223 -18.96 14.81 -21.07
C TRP A 223 -19.24 16.33 -20.97
N ARG A 224 -20.30 16.83 -21.62
CA ARG A 224 -20.67 18.24 -21.60
C ARG A 224 -21.57 18.65 -20.43
N HIS A 225 -22.02 17.71 -19.62
CA HIS A 225 -22.87 17.99 -18.47
C HIS A 225 -22.11 18.85 -17.44
N PRO A 226 -22.68 19.98 -16.94
CA PRO A 226 -21.96 20.91 -16.06
C PRO A 226 -21.36 20.25 -14.81
N GLY A 227 -22.10 19.36 -14.15
CA GLY A 227 -21.64 18.62 -12.98
C GLY A 227 -20.49 17.66 -13.32
N VAL A 228 -20.55 16.94 -14.45
CA VAL A 228 -19.45 16.05 -14.89
C VAL A 228 -18.20 16.87 -15.20
N ARG A 229 -18.36 18.00 -15.90
CA ARG A 229 -17.25 18.90 -16.21
C ARG A 229 -16.61 19.47 -14.94
N LYS A 230 -17.42 19.83 -13.94
CA LYS A 230 -16.92 20.28 -12.62
C LYS A 230 -16.10 19.18 -11.94
N VAL A 231 -16.58 17.93 -11.94
CA VAL A 231 -15.83 16.77 -11.41
C VAL A 231 -14.50 16.60 -12.13
N LEU A 232 -14.49 16.60 -13.47
CA LEU A 232 -13.27 16.44 -14.26
C LEU A 232 -12.26 17.58 -14.01
N THR A 233 -12.73 18.82 -13.92
CA THR A 233 -11.86 19.99 -13.61
C THR A 233 -11.22 19.89 -12.23
N LEU A 234 -11.95 19.40 -11.23
CA LEU A 234 -11.42 19.19 -9.89
C LEU A 234 -10.50 17.96 -9.80
N MET A 235 -10.74 16.97 -10.66
CA MET A 235 -9.95 15.73 -10.67
C MET A 235 -8.54 15.94 -11.21
N VAL A 236 -8.33 16.79 -12.21
CA VAL A 236 -7.02 16.99 -12.87
C VAL A 236 -5.92 17.41 -11.87
N PRO A 237 -6.07 18.43 -11.02
CA PRO A 237 -5.05 18.80 -10.04
C PRO A 237 -4.79 17.71 -9.00
N THR A 238 -5.84 16.98 -8.57
CA THR A 238 -5.70 15.90 -7.59
C THR A 238 -5.04 14.66 -8.17
N LEU A 239 -5.20 14.40 -9.48
CA LEU A 239 -4.44 13.38 -10.21
C LEU A 239 -2.93 13.61 -10.08
N PHE A 240 -2.47 14.82 -10.34
CA PHE A 240 -1.04 15.14 -10.24
C PHE A 240 -0.51 14.96 -8.81
N GLY A 241 -1.29 15.38 -7.80
CA GLY A 241 -0.88 15.25 -6.39
C GLY A 241 -0.76 13.79 -5.91
N SER A 242 -1.69 12.92 -6.33
CA SER A 242 -1.71 11.51 -5.92
C SER A 242 -0.85 10.61 -6.80
N SER A 243 -0.47 11.05 -8.00
CA SER A 243 0.26 10.20 -8.97
C SER A 243 1.70 9.94 -8.59
N VAL A 244 2.37 10.86 -7.89
CA VAL A 244 3.82 10.74 -7.58
C VAL A 244 4.15 9.43 -6.86
N ALA A 245 3.42 9.12 -5.79
CA ALA A 245 3.63 7.88 -5.03
C ALA A 245 3.28 6.63 -5.85
N GLN A 246 2.25 6.73 -6.70
CA GLN A 246 1.82 5.62 -7.54
C GLN A 246 2.79 5.37 -8.70
N ILE A 247 3.36 6.43 -9.28
CA ILE A 247 4.40 6.33 -10.32
C ILE A 247 5.66 5.67 -9.74
N ASN A 248 6.05 6.04 -8.51
CA ASN A 248 7.18 5.41 -7.83
C ASN A 248 7.00 3.89 -7.72
N LEU A 249 5.83 3.46 -7.24
CA LEU A 249 5.49 2.04 -7.11
C LEU A 249 5.53 1.30 -8.47
N LEU A 250 5.08 1.96 -9.55
CA LEU A 250 5.11 1.38 -10.90
C LEU A 250 6.54 1.24 -11.42
N LEU A 251 7.38 2.27 -11.22
CA LEU A 251 8.78 2.24 -11.61
C LEU A 251 9.57 1.18 -10.84
N ASP A 252 9.36 1.06 -9.53
CA ASP A 252 9.95 -0.01 -8.72
C ASP A 252 9.51 -1.40 -9.22
N THR A 253 8.24 -1.52 -9.65
CA THR A 253 7.73 -2.77 -10.28
C THR A 253 8.43 -3.09 -11.60
N LEU A 254 8.67 -2.08 -12.44
CA LEU A 254 9.41 -2.26 -13.70
C LEU A 254 10.85 -2.72 -13.45
N ILE A 255 11.53 -2.14 -12.46
CA ILE A 255 12.89 -2.55 -12.08
C ILE A 255 12.86 -3.97 -11.51
N ALA A 256 11.95 -4.26 -10.56
CA ALA A 256 11.83 -5.57 -9.94
C ALA A 256 11.56 -6.69 -10.96
N ALA A 257 10.79 -6.40 -12.01
CA ALA A 257 10.51 -7.35 -13.10
C ALA A 257 11.74 -7.70 -13.94
N LYS A 258 12.84 -6.93 -13.84
CA LYS A 258 14.12 -7.20 -14.51
C LYS A 258 15.10 -8.00 -13.64
N LEU A 259 14.81 -8.14 -12.35
CA LEU A 259 15.62 -8.88 -11.39
C LEU A 259 15.26 -10.37 -11.43
N THR A 260 15.93 -11.14 -10.56
CA THR A 260 15.70 -12.58 -10.39
C THR A 260 14.22 -12.89 -10.13
N ASP A 261 13.74 -13.97 -10.72
CA ASP A 261 12.39 -14.50 -10.50
C ASP A 261 12.11 -14.68 -9.00
N GLY A 262 10.92 -14.27 -8.56
CA GLY A 262 10.54 -14.16 -7.15
C GLY A 262 10.67 -12.75 -6.57
N SER A 263 11.49 -11.87 -7.15
CA SER A 263 11.77 -10.53 -6.61
C SER A 263 10.50 -9.70 -6.43
N GLN A 264 9.57 -9.77 -7.37
CA GLN A 264 8.30 -9.06 -7.32
C GLN A 264 7.38 -9.60 -6.21
N SER A 265 7.36 -10.91 -6.04
CA SER A 265 6.59 -11.60 -4.99
C SER A 265 7.16 -11.29 -3.61
N TRP A 266 8.48 -11.35 -3.40
CA TRP A 266 9.14 -11.04 -2.14
C TRP A 266 8.93 -9.59 -1.70
N LEU A 267 9.04 -8.62 -2.62
CA LEU A 267 8.75 -7.22 -2.36
C LEU A 267 7.26 -7.01 -2.02
N SER A 268 6.35 -7.66 -2.74
CA SER A 268 4.91 -7.55 -2.48
C SER A 268 4.51 -8.08 -1.10
N LEU A 269 5.15 -9.16 -0.65
CA LEU A 269 4.96 -9.69 0.71
C LEU A 269 5.54 -8.76 1.77
N ALA A 270 6.75 -8.22 1.53
CA ALA A 270 7.38 -7.29 2.45
C ALA A 270 6.52 -6.04 2.69
N ASP A 271 5.90 -5.48 1.64
CA ASP A 271 4.96 -4.37 1.75
C ASP A 271 3.83 -4.66 2.75
N ARG A 272 3.34 -5.92 2.83
CA ARG A 272 2.27 -6.31 3.77
C ARG A 272 2.69 -6.19 5.23
N PHE A 273 3.93 -6.56 5.54
CA PHE A 273 4.45 -6.43 6.91
C PHE A 273 4.56 -4.98 7.33
N LEU A 274 4.91 -4.08 6.41
CA LEU A 274 4.95 -2.64 6.70
C LEU A 274 3.56 -2.01 6.78
N GLU A 275 2.60 -2.48 5.96
CA GLU A 275 1.23 -1.99 6.01
C GLU A 275 0.52 -2.25 7.35
N LEU A 276 0.92 -3.28 8.11
CA LEU A 276 0.32 -3.57 9.42
C LEU A 276 0.54 -2.42 10.41
N PRO A 277 1.79 -2.05 10.80
CA PRO A 277 2.00 -0.93 11.71
C PRO A 277 1.56 0.41 11.12
N LEU A 278 1.80 0.67 9.83
CA LEU A 278 1.38 1.90 9.17
C LEU A 278 -0.14 2.07 9.09
N GLY A 279 -0.86 0.97 8.97
CA GLY A 279 -2.31 0.99 8.83
C GLY A 279 -3.05 1.18 10.14
N VAL A 280 -2.57 0.53 11.21
CA VAL A 280 -3.19 0.65 12.53
C VAL A 280 -3.02 2.07 13.08
N PHE A 281 -1.81 2.64 12.98
CA PHE A 281 -1.47 3.91 13.61
C PHE A 281 -1.53 5.10 12.65
N GLY A 282 -1.07 4.92 11.40
CA GLY A 282 -1.04 6.02 10.43
C GLY A 282 -2.43 6.54 10.04
N VAL A 283 -3.43 5.66 9.96
CA VAL A 283 -4.81 6.06 9.68
C VAL A 283 -5.43 6.72 10.92
N ALA A 284 -5.24 6.14 12.11
CA ALA A 284 -5.76 6.71 13.35
C ALA A 284 -5.19 8.12 13.62
N LEU A 285 -3.89 8.31 13.49
CA LEU A 285 -3.24 9.61 13.66
C LEU A 285 -3.66 10.61 12.59
N GLY A 286 -3.69 10.21 11.30
CA GLY A 286 -4.10 11.08 10.19
C GLY A 286 -5.52 11.61 10.33
N THR A 287 -6.46 10.77 10.80
CA THR A 287 -7.86 11.17 11.00
C THR A 287 -8.05 12.15 12.16
N VAL A 288 -7.19 12.10 13.18
CA VAL A 288 -7.26 13.00 14.35
C VAL A 288 -6.47 14.29 14.13
N ILE A 289 -5.29 14.19 13.53
CA ILE A 289 -4.35 15.32 13.38
C ILE A 289 -4.84 16.34 12.37
N LEU A 290 -5.32 15.93 11.19
CA LEU A 290 -5.72 16.86 10.14
C LEU A 290 -6.84 17.82 10.57
N PRO A 291 -7.96 17.37 11.18
CA PRO A 291 -9.00 18.28 11.67
C PRO A 291 -8.51 19.18 12.81
N ALA A 292 -7.64 18.69 13.68
CA ALA A 292 -7.07 19.47 14.77
C ALA A 292 -6.19 20.61 14.22
N LEU A 293 -5.27 20.31 13.31
CA LEU A 293 -4.40 21.29 12.67
C LEU A 293 -5.19 22.33 11.86
N ALA A 294 -6.23 21.88 11.13
CA ALA A 294 -7.09 22.78 10.36
C ALA A 294 -7.84 23.77 11.27
N ARG A 295 -8.38 23.32 12.41
CA ARG A 295 -9.03 24.19 13.40
C ARG A 295 -8.07 25.23 13.95
N HIS A 296 -6.87 24.83 14.38
CA HIS A 296 -5.86 25.76 14.91
C HIS A 296 -5.36 26.73 13.83
N HIS A 297 -5.30 26.32 12.58
CA HIS A 297 -4.94 27.21 11.48
C HIS A 297 -6.00 28.30 11.25
N VAL A 298 -7.28 27.93 11.21
CA VAL A 298 -8.41 28.87 11.03
C VAL A 298 -8.51 29.84 12.22
N SER A 299 -8.27 29.37 13.45
CA SER A 299 -8.27 30.21 14.64
C SER A 299 -6.98 31.01 14.87
N THR A 300 -6.01 30.90 13.97
CA THR A 300 -4.67 31.54 14.05
C THR A 300 -3.90 31.14 15.33
N ASP A 301 -4.26 30.00 15.93
CA ASP A 301 -3.64 29.46 17.14
C ASP A 301 -2.36 28.67 16.79
N ARG A 302 -1.23 29.37 16.70
CA ARG A 302 0.08 28.78 16.38
C ARG A 302 0.57 27.82 17.47
N GLU A 303 0.25 28.09 18.73
CA GLU A 303 0.66 27.23 19.84
C GLU A 303 -0.10 25.90 19.82
N GLY A 304 -1.43 25.93 19.64
CA GLY A 304 -2.26 24.75 19.49
C GLY A 304 -1.86 23.93 18.27
N PHE A 305 -1.55 24.59 17.15
CA PHE A 305 -1.04 23.91 15.94
C PHE A 305 0.27 23.17 16.23
N SER A 306 1.25 23.86 16.85
CA SER A 306 2.54 23.27 17.22
C SER A 306 2.38 22.13 18.23
N ARG A 307 1.46 22.27 19.21
CA ARG A 307 1.15 21.23 20.20
C ARG A 307 0.60 19.98 19.56
N SER A 308 -0.36 20.12 18.67
CA SER A 308 -1.01 19.00 17.98
C SER A 308 -0.03 18.27 17.07
N LEU A 309 0.79 19.01 16.33
CA LEU A 309 1.81 18.42 15.44
C LEU A 309 2.91 17.71 16.26
N ASP A 310 3.42 18.34 17.33
CA ASP A 310 4.44 17.78 18.21
C ASP A 310 3.97 16.48 18.87
N TRP A 311 2.73 16.45 19.35
CA TRP A 311 2.11 15.23 19.87
C TRP A 311 2.05 14.13 18.80
N GLY A 312 1.60 14.44 17.60
CA GLY A 312 1.53 13.48 16.49
C GLY A 312 2.89 12.92 16.11
N LEU A 313 3.92 13.76 16.07
CA LEU A 313 5.31 13.34 15.78
C LEU A 313 5.84 12.39 16.86
N ARG A 314 5.64 12.71 18.15
CA ARG A 314 6.06 11.87 19.28
C ARG A 314 5.33 10.53 19.26
N MET A 315 4.02 10.53 19.06
CA MET A 315 3.22 9.30 18.99
C MET A 315 3.65 8.42 17.82
N THR A 316 3.96 9.02 16.68
CA THR A 316 4.45 8.30 15.51
C THR A 316 5.78 7.63 15.79
N LEU A 317 6.75 8.34 16.37
CA LEU A 317 8.07 7.77 16.71
C LEU A 317 7.97 6.69 17.80
N LEU A 318 7.10 6.90 18.80
CA LEU A 318 6.85 5.93 19.87
C LEU A 318 6.49 4.53 19.34
N ILE A 319 5.85 4.48 18.20
CA ILE A 319 5.34 3.23 17.62
C ILE A 319 6.21 2.78 16.45
N SER A 320 6.59 3.70 15.54
CA SER A 320 7.30 3.32 14.32
C SER A 320 8.75 2.89 14.55
N VAL A 321 9.44 3.48 15.54
CA VAL A 321 10.83 3.10 15.82
C VAL A 321 10.94 1.69 16.39
N PRO A 322 10.21 1.30 17.48
CA PRO A 322 10.25 -0.09 17.96
C PRO A 322 9.69 -1.08 16.94
N ALA A 323 8.67 -0.69 16.14
CA ALA A 323 8.16 -1.54 15.06
C ALA A 323 9.21 -1.78 13.96
N MET A 324 9.98 -0.76 13.58
CA MET A 324 11.12 -0.90 12.67
C MET A 324 12.14 -1.90 13.21
N LEU A 325 12.59 -1.72 14.45
CA LEU A 325 13.57 -2.59 15.07
C LEU A 325 13.04 -4.02 15.26
N GLY A 326 11.76 -4.15 15.63
CA GLY A 326 11.09 -5.45 15.71
C GLY A 326 11.05 -6.16 14.36
N LEU A 327 10.68 -5.46 13.28
CA LEU A 327 10.68 -6.03 11.92
C LEU A 327 12.09 -6.39 11.45
N LEU A 328 13.10 -5.56 11.75
CA LEU A 328 14.50 -5.87 11.41
C LEU A 328 15.02 -7.13 12.11
N LEU A 329 14.61 -7.40 13.35
CA LEU A 329 15.06 -8.58 14.11
C LEU A 329 14.18 -9.81 13.85
N LEU A 330 12.89 -9.61 13.62
CA LEU A 330 11.90 -10.69 13.56
C LEU A 330 11.38 -10.98 12.15
N ALA A 331 11.98 -10.41 11.08
CA ALA A 331 11.53 -10.64 9.71
C ALA A 331 11.48 -12.13 9.35
N GLU A 332 12.59 -12.87 9.53
CA GLU A 332 12.62 -14.31 9.24
C GLU A 332 11.65 -15.10 10.11
N PRO A 333 11.62 -14.96 11.45
CA PRO A 333 10.63 -15.59 12.31
C PRO A 333 9.17 -15.33 11.88
N LEU A 334 8.85 -14.09 11.56
CA LEU A 334 7.52 -13.69 11.09
C LEU A 334 7.15 -14.36 9.77
N ILE A 335 8.04 -14.28 8.78
CA ILE A 335 7.80 -14.83 7.45
C ILE A 335 7.74 -16.35 7.50
N ALA A 336 8.68 -17.01 8.19
CA ALA A 336 8.70 -18.46 8.35
C ALA A 336 7.41 -18.97 9.01
N THR A 337 6.94 -18.29 10.06
CA THR A 337 5.73 -18.69 10.78
C THR A 337 4.47 -18.51 9.96
N LEU A 338 4.37 -17.44 9.17
CA LEU A 338 3.16 -17.10 8.44
C LEU A 338 3.11 -17.71 7.04
N PHE A 339 4.25 -17.84 6.34
CA PHE A 339 4.28 -18.14 4.92
C PHE A 339 5.05 -19.40 4.53
N GLN A 340 6.02 -19.90 5.33
CA GLN A 340 6.86 -21.04 4.95
C GLN A 340 6.10 -22.37 5.04
N TYR A 341 5.21 -22.58 4.07
CA TYR A 341 4.44 -23.81 3.90
C TYR A 341 4.37 -24.21 2.42
N ARG A 342 4.33 -25.52 2.14
CA ARG A 342 4.20 -26.10 0.79
C ARG A 342 5.24 -25.56 -0.20
N GLN A 343 4.81 -24.72 -1.16
CA GLN A 343 5.67 -24.20 -2.23
C GLN A 343 6.53 -23.00 -1.78
N PHE A 344 6.22 -22.38 -0.65
CA PHE A 344 7.04 -21.29 -0.11
C PHE A 344 8.15 -21.85 0.77
N THR A 345 9.40 -21.75 0.29
CA THR A 345 10.57 -22.41 0.86
C THR A 345 11.32 -21.56 1.91
N ALA A 346 12.33 -22.14 2.56
CA ALA A 346 13.26 -21.40 3.42
C ALA A 346 14.06 -20.35 2.63
N PHE A 347 14.36 -20.62 1.35
CA PHE A 347 14.99 -19.64 0.47
C PHE A 347 14.10 -18.41 0.27
N ASP A 348 12.80 -18.61 0.00
CA ASP A 348 11.83 -17.53 -0.17
C ASP A 348 11.66 -16.73 1.12
N THR A 349 11.72 -17.40 2.28
CA THR A 349 11.72 -16.77 3.60
C THR A 349 12.86 -15.77 3.73
N ARG A 350 14.09 -16.19 3.41
CA ARG A 350 15.29 -15.33 3.49
C ARG A 350 15.23 -14.20 2.48
N MET A 351 14.81 -14.46 1.24
CA MET A 351 14.68 -13.42 0.18
C MET A 351 13.61 -12.40 0.55
N THR A 352 12.48 -12.83 1.07
CA THR A 352 11.43 -11.92 1.57
C THR A 352 11.92 -11.10 2.77
N ALA A 353 12.69 -11.72 3.67
CA ALA A 353 13.29 -11.02 4.82
C ALA A 353 14.24 -9.89 4.38
N LEU A 354 15.04 -10.10 3.32
CA LEU A 354 15.85 -9.03 2.72
C LEU A 354 15.01 -7.84 2.29
N SER A 355 13.86 -8.07 1.64
CA SER A 355 12.92 -7.00 1.28
C SER A 355 12.37 -6.28 2.52
N VAL A 356 12.02 -7.04 3.57
CA VAL A 356 11.53 -6.47 4.84
C VAL A 356 12.61 -5.64 5.50
N TYR A 357 13.88 -6.07 5.51
CA TYR A 357 14.98 -5.29 6.06
C TYR A 357 15.12 -3.94 5.35
N GLY A 358 15.18 -3.95 4.01
CA GLY A 358 15.32 -2.72 3.24
C GLY A 358 14.18 -1.73 3.47
N LEU A 359 12.94 -2.21 3.42
CA LEU A 359 11.75 -1.37 3.58
C LEU A 359 11.51 -0.93 5.03
N SER A 360 11.79 -1.80 6.02
CA SER A 360 11.56 -1.49 7.44
C SER A 360 12.41 -0.33 7.92
N PHE A 361 13.61 -0.14 7.38
CA PHE A 361 14.42 1.03 7.66
C PHE A 361 13.67 2.35 7.35
N GLY A 362 12.80 2.35 6.34
CA GLY A 362 11.96 3.50 5.98
C GLY A 362 10.71 3.70 6.85
N LEU A 363 10.34 2.74 7.70
CA LEU A 363 9.08 2.75 8.44
C LEU A 363 8.84 4.05 9.26
N PRO A 364 9.82 4.60 10.00
CA PRO A 364 9.62 5.88 10.69
C PRO A 364 9.35 7.03 9.72
N ALA A 365 10.05 7.09 8.58
CA ALA A 365 9.82 8.13 7.58
C ALA A 365 8.44 8.02 6.94
N PHE A 366 8.02 6.81 6.55
CA PHE A 366 6.67 6.56 6.00
C PHE A 366 5.57 6.96 6.99
N ALA A 367 5.76 6.66 8.28
CA ALA A 367 4.80 6.99 9.32
C ALA A 367 4.78 8.51 9.60
N LEU A 368 5.94 9.16 9.72
CA LEU A 368 6.04 10.60 9.95
C LEU A 368 5.48 11.42 8.79
N LEU A 369 5.63 10.98 7.55
CA LEU A 369 5.01 11.61 6.39
C LEU A 369 3.48 11.71 6.53
N LYS A 370 2.83 10.70 7.12
CA LYS A 370 1.37 10.72 7.38
C LYS A 370 0.94 11.76 8.43
N VAL A 371 1.87 12.29 9.20
CA VAL A 371 1.65 13.36 10.18
C VAL A 371 2.07 14.72 9.64
N VAL A 372 3.18 14.78 8.92
CA VAL A 372 3.73 16.04 8.40
C VAL A 372 2.94 16.55 7.18
N LEU A 373 2.50 15.68 6.27
CA LEU A 373 1.70 16.07 5.11
C LEU A 373 0.39 16.79 5.49
N PRO A 374 -0.40 16.33 6.47
CA PRO A 374 -1.54 17.05 6.98
C PRO A 374 -1.26 18.48 7.46
N ALA A 375 -0.04 18.78 7.95
CA ALA A 375 0.32 20.12 8.37
C ALA A 375 0.37 21.13 7.20
N PHE A 376 0.67 20.67 6.00
CA PHE A 376 0.57 21.47 4.77
C PHE A 376 -0.86 21.54 4.26
N TYR A 377 -1.57 20.42 4.22
CA TYR A 377 -2.96 20.37 3.74
C TYR A 377 -3.91 21.19 4.59
N ALA A 378 -3.72 21.22 5.91
CA ALA A 378 -4.48 22.07 6.82
C ALA A 378 -4.36 23.56 6.50
N ARG A 379 -3.27 23.96 5.86
CA ARG A 379 -3.01 25.34 5.39
C ARG A 379 -3.34 25.55 3.92
N GLN A 380 -3.96 24.56 3.26
CA GLN A 380 -4.26 24.56 1.83
C GLN A 380 -3.00 24.63 0.93
N ASP A 381 -1.82 24.34 1.47
CA ASP A 381 -0.59 24.22 0.70
C ASP A 381 -0.45 22.81 0.14
N THR A 382 -0.89 22.63 -1.10
CA THR A 382 -0.72 21.37 -1.84
C THR A 382 0.53 21.38 -2.74
N LYS A 383 1.09 22.56 -3.00
CA LYS A 383 2.24 22.70 -3.92
C LYS A 383 3.53 22.20 -3.30
N THR A 384 3.77 22.51 -2.02
CA THR A 384 4.99 22.10 -1.32
C THR A 384 5.10 20.57 -1.19
N PRO A 385 4.05 19.83 -0.75
CA PRO A 385 4.06 18.37 -0.76
C PRO A 385 4.32 17.74 -2.14
N VAL A 386 3.74 18.30 -3.20
CA VAL A 386 3.96 17.81 -4.57
C VAL A 386 5.42 17.99 -4.99
N ARG A 387 6.01 19.17 -4.72
CA ARG A 387 7.43 19.42 -5.03
C ARG A 387 8.36 18.47 -4.27
N ALA A 388 8.11 18.25 -2.97
CA ALA A 388 8.87 17.30 -2.17
C ALA A 388 8.72 15.86 -2.72
N GLY A 389 7.49 15.48 -3.06
CA GLY A 389 7.20 14.17 -3.63
C GLY A 389 7.89 13.92 -4.97
N VAL A 390 7.89 14.91 -5.89
CA VAL A 390 8.59 14.79 -7.17
C VAL A 390 10.11 14.70 -6.96
N ALA A 391 10.68 15.49 -6.06
CA ALA A 391 12.10 15.40 -5.73
C ALA A 391 12.45 14.03 -5.14
N ALA A 392 11.60 13.50 -4.25
CA ALA A 392 11.76 12.16 -3.69
C ALA A 392 11.63 11.04 -4.75
N LEU A 393 10.71 11.19 -5.72
CA LEU A 393 10.57 10.24 -6.83
C LEU A 393 11.84 10.18 -7.68
N VAL A 394 12.38 11.33 -8.07
CA VAL A 394 13.64 11.40 -8.83
C VAL A 394 14.79 10.81 -8.02
N ALA A 395 14.88 11.16 -6.73
CA ALA A 395 15.88 10.60 -5.85
C ALA A 395 15.74 9.08 -5.68
N ASN A 396 14.51 8.55 -5.60
CA ASN A 396 14.28 7.11 -5.54
C ASN A 396 14.86 6.39 -6.77
N MET A 397 14.67 6.94 -7.97
CA MET A 397 15.26 6.37 -9.19
C MET A 397 16.78 6.39 -9.14
N VAL A 398 17.37 7.51 -8.72
CA VAL A 398 18.84 7.63 -8.56
C VAL A 398 19.34 6.61 -7.53
N PHE A 399 18.68 6.50 -6.38
CA PHE A 399 19.05 5.53 -5.33
C PHE A 399 18.88 4.09 -5.79
N ASN A 400 17.82 3.75 -6.53
CA ASN A 400 17.62 2.43 -7.11
C ASN A 400 18.81 2.03 -7.99
N PHE A 401 19.20 2.86 -8.95
CA PHE A 401 20.33 2.55 -9.83
C PHE A 401 21.67 2.56 -9.10
N ALA A 402 21.90 3.50 -8.19
CA ALA A 402 23.13 3.57 -7.41
C ALA A 402 23.31 2.34 -6.50
N LEU A 403 22.27 1.97 -5.77
CA LEU A 403 22.30 0.80 -4.87
C LEU A 403 22.38 -0.51 -5.65
N LEU A 404 21.65 -0.63 -6.78
CA LEU A 404 21.79 -1.79 -7.66
C LEU A 404 23.22 -1.91 -8.20
N ALA A 405 23.85 -0.80 -8.60
CA ALA A 405 25.25 -0.82 -9.05
C ALA A 405 26.21 -1.25 -7.93
N VAL A 406 26.01 -0.78 -6.70
CA VAL A 406 26.81 -1.20 -5.53
C VAL A 406 26.61 -2.69 -5.24
N LEU A 407 25.36 -3.15 -5.13
CA LEU A 407 25.05 -4.55 -4.86
C LEU A 407 25.52 -5.46 -6.02
N TYR A 408 25.43 -4.99 -7.25
CA TYR A 408 25.97 -5.70 -8.41
C TYR A 408 27.49 -5.96 -8.26
N GLN A 409 28.25 -4.96 -7.85
CA GLN A 409 29.68 -5.12 -7.65
C GLN A 409 30.02 -6.06 -6.50
N VAL A 410 29.25 -6.00 -5.41
CA VAL A 410 29.52 -6.75 -4.18
C VAL A 410 28.98 -8.18 -4.22
N MET A 411 27.79 -8.40 -4.78
CA MET A 411 27.07 -9.67 -4.67
C MET A 411 27.15 -10.54 -5.93
N VAL A 412 27.39 -9.93 -7.11
CA VAL A 412 27.40 -10.70 -8.37
C VAL A 412 28.76 -11.31 -8.59
N PRO A 413 28.88 -12.65 -8.72
CA PRO A 413 30.12 -13.33 -9.07
C PRO A 413 30.64 -12.91 -10.45
N ASP A 414 31.96 -12.92 -10.62
CA ASP A 414 32.58 -12.48 -11.88
C ASP A 414 32.18 -13.36 -13.08
N GLU A 415 31.89 -14.64 -12.84
CA GLU A 415 31.37 -15.56 -13.85
C GLU A 415 30.00 -15.12 -14.42
N LEU A 416 29.12 -14.58 -13.56
CA LEU A 416 27.85 -14.01 -14.00
C LEU A 416 28.04 -12.64 -14.65
N LYS A 417 28.96 -11.81 -14.17
CA LYS A 417 29.31 -10.51 -14.79
C LYS A 417 29.76 -10.68 -16.23
N ALA A 418 30.49 -11.75 -16.53
CA ALA A 418 30.95 -12.07 -17.88
C ALA A 418 29.80 -12.36 -18.87
N GLN A 419 28.61 -12.74 -18.39
CA GLN A 419 27.42 -12.98 -19.23
C GLN A 419 26.68 -11.68 -19.62
N GLY A 420 27.14 -10.53 -19.14
CA GLY A 420 26.51 -9.22 -19.34
C GLY A 420 25.62 -8.80 -18.19
N VAL A 421 25.47 -7.49 -18.03
CA VAL A 421 24.78 -6.88 -16.87
C VAL A 421 23.34 -7.38 -16.73
N MET A 422 22.57 -7.38 -17.81
CA MET A 422 21.15 -7.79 -17.75
C MET A 422 20.97 -9.26 -17.40
N ALA A 423 21.81 -10.13 -17.94
CA ALA A 423 21.81 -11.55 -17.61
C ALA A 423 22.21 -11.80 -16.15
N ALA A 424 23.20 -11.06 -15.66
CA ALA A 424 23.69 -11.19 -14.30
C ALA A 424 22.65 -10.74 -13.26
N ILE A 425 22.01 -9.59 -13.45
CA ILE A 425 20.97 -9.10 -12.52
C ILE A 425 19.72 -9.98 -12.52
N GLY A 426 19.37 -10.60 -13.64
CA GLY A 426 18.25 -11.54 -13.74
C GLY A 426 18.51 -12.89 -13.07
N LYS A 427 19.78 -13.26 -12.82
CA LYS A 427 20.16 -14.54 -12.20
C LYS A 427 20.60 -14.42 -10.75
N GLN A 428 21.06 -13.23 -10.30
CA GLN A 428 21.55 -13.04 -8.95
C GLN A 428 20.41 -12.70 -7.97
N PRO A 429 20.06 -13.58 -7.01
CA PRO A 429 19.08 -13.28 -6.00
C PRO A 429 19.60 -12.24 -4.99
N GLY A 430 18.69 -11.53 -4.33
CA GLY A 430 19.01 -10.56 -3.28
C GLY A 430 19.16 -9.12 -3.75
N LEU A 431 19.32 -8.84 -5.05
CA LEU A 431 19.48 -7.48 -5.58
C LEU A 431 18.22 -6.60 -5.34
N HIS A 432 17.06 -7.21 -5.15
CA HIS A 432 15.81 -6.51 -4.83
C HIS A 432 15.85 -5.76 -3.48
N LEU A 433 16.82 -6.07 -2.61
CA LEU A 433 17.11 -5.29 -1.38
C LEU A 433 17.34 -3.81 -1.70
N ALA A 434 17.99 -3.52 -2.85
CA ALA A 434 18.25 -2.14 -3.30
C ALA A 434 16.96 -1.31 -3.38
N LEU A 435 15.88 -1.89 -3.91
CA LEU A 435 14.60 -1.20 -4.08
C LEU A 435 13.97 -0.82 -2.73
N GLY A 436 14.05 -1.71 -1.75
CA GLY A 436 13.58 -1.44 -0.38
C GLY A 436 14.36 -0.31 0.28
N ILE A 437 15.70 -0.35 0.20
CA ILE A 437 16.56 0.70 0.77
C ILE A 437 16.37 2.03 0.04
N ALA A 438 16.26 2.04 -1.30
CA ALA A 438 16.03 3.24 -2.08
C ALA A 438 14.71 3.91 -1.69
N SER A 439 13.64 3.14 -1.54
CA SER A 439 12.34 3.62 -1.09
C SER A 439 12.38 4.21 0.33
N ALA A 440 13.17 3.61 1.22
CA ALA A 440 13.41 4.14 2.56
C ALA A 440 14.15 5.48 2.52
N LEU A 441 15.28 5.55 1.80
CA LEU A 441 16.10 6.76 1.67
C LEU A 441 15.33 7.92 1.02
N SER A 442 14.59 7.64 -0.05
CA SER A 442 13.77 8.65 -0.73
C SER A 442 12.67 9.20 0.17
N SER A 443 12.10 8.36 1.05
CA SER A 443 11.10 8.80 2.04
C SER A 443 11.70 9.66 3.14
N TYR A 444 12.92 9.39 3.60
CA TYR A 444 13.64 10.29 4.50
C TYR A 444 13.99 11.62 3.83
N LEU A 445 14.38 11.61 2.55
CA LEU A 445 14.59 12.84 1.79
C LEU A 445 13.30 13.66 1.68
N ASN A 446 12.17 13.01 1.34
CA ASN A 446 10.86 13.65 1.29
C ASN A 446 10.50 14.30 2.63
N LEU A 447 10.64 13.54 3.71
CA LEU A 447 10.42 14.03 5.07
C LEU A 447 11.33 15.22 5.42
N GLY A 448 12.63 15.12 5.08
CA GLY A 448 13.61 16.18 5.32
C GLY A 448 13.28 17.48 4.56
N LEU A 449 12.86 17.36 3.30
CA LEU A 449 12.43 18.52 2.49
C LEU A 449 11.18 19.18 3.07
N LEU A 450 10.18 18.38 3.45
CA LEU A 450 8.96 18.91 4.08
C LEU A 450 9.27 19.56 5.43
N TRP A 451 10.13 18.94 6.23
CA TRP A 451 10.57 19.49 7.51
C TRP A 451 11.29 20.85 7.35
N TYR A 452 12.19 20.93 6.37
CA TYR A 452 12.88 22.17 6.04
C TYR A 452 11.92 23.30 5.64
N TRP A 453 10.95 23.00 4.77
CA TRP A 453 9.96 24.00 4.37
C TRP A 453 8.98 24.35 5.49
N LEU A 454 8.63 23.39 6.34
CA LEU A 454 7.78 23.64 7.51
C LEU A 454 8.48 24.62 8.47
N GLY A 455 9.79 24.45 8.71
CA GLY A 455 10.60 25.35 9.53
C GLY A 455 10.71 26.78 8.99
N LYS A 456 10.66 26.96 7.65
CA LYS A 456 10.68 28.29 7.02
C LYS A 456 9.37 29.09 7.19
N THR A 457 8.28 28.43 7.55
CA THR A 457 6.94 29.07 7.57
C THR A 457 6.55 29.64 8.94
N ASP A 458 7.40 29.58 9.95
CA ASP A 458 7.15 30.03 11.34
C ASP A 458 5.83 29.54 11.97
N VAL A 459 5.20 28.53 11.37
CA VAL A 459 3.92 27.98 11.83
C VAL A 459 4.14 26.92 12.90
N TYR A 460 5.24 26.19 12.82
CA TYR A 460 5.64 25.17 13.78
C TYR A 460 6.80 25.64 14.63
N GLN A 461 6.59 25.69 15.94
CA GLN A 461 7.63 25.93 16.93
C GLN A 461 7.89 24.64 17.71
N ARG A 462 9.15 24.18 17.66
CA ARG A 462 9.56 22.97 18.36
C ARG A 462 9.37 23.15 19.86
N ARG A 463 8.62 22.25 20.48
CA ARG A 463 8.37 22.29 21.94
C ARG A 463 9.54 21.71 22.72
N PRO A 464 9.74 22.14 23.96
CA PRO A 464 10.77 21.57 24.82
C PRO A 464 10.51 20.10 25.16
N GLY A 465 11.54 19.41 25.66
CA GLY A 465 11.44 18.01 26.13
C GLY A 465 11.71 16.94 25.06
N TRP A 466 12.07 17.29 23.82
CA TRP A 466 12.45 16.30 22.80
C TRP A 466 13.67 15.48 23.18
N GLY A 467 14.71 16.10 23.78
CA GLY A 467 15.92 15.37 24.19
C GLY A 467 15.60 14.26 25.17
N GLY A 468 14.87 14.58 26.25
CA GLY A 468 14.46 13.57 27.23
C GLY A 468 13.53 12.51 26.66
N TYR A 469 12.62 12.89 25.75
CA TYR A 469 11.75 11.95 25.04
C TYR A 469 12.56 10.97 24.17
N LEU A 470 13.47 11.47 23.32
CA LEU A 470 14.30 10.62 22.44
C LEU A 470 15.22 9.71 23.24
N VAL A 471 15.84 10.17 24.33
CA VAL A 471 16.66 9.34 25.19
C VAL A 471 15.85 8.17 25.76
N ARG A 472 14.66 8.45 26.31
CA ARG A 472 13.76 7.39 26.83
C ARG A 472 13.35 6.40 25.75
N LEU A 473 12.98 6.90 24.58
CA LEU A 473 12.63 6.05 23.43
C LEU A 473 13.78 5.14 23.03
N LEU A 474 14.99 5.69 22.89
CA LEU A 474 16.18 4.93 22.49
C LEU A 474 16.57 3.89 23.56
N LEU A 475 16.50 4.23 24.84
CA LEU A 475 16.78 3.29 25.93
C LEU A 475 15.75 2.15 25.98
N ALA A 476 14.46 2.45 25.80
CA ALA A 476 13.42 1.43 25.73
C ALA A 476 13.60 0.51 24.52
N CYS A 477 13.95 1.09 23.36
CA CYS A 477 14.27 0.32 22.17
C CYS A 477 15.53 -0.54 22.35
N ALA A 478 16.57 -0.02 23.00
CA ALA A 478 17.78 -0.79 23.29
C ALA A 478 17.49 -1.98 24.24
N ALA A 479 16.68 -1.77 25.28
CA ALA A 479 16.22 -2.85 26.15
C ALA A 479 15.43 -3.93 25.37
N MET A 480 14.50 -3.51 24.52
CA MET A 480 13.74 -4.41 23.65
C MET A 480 14.66 -5.22 22.73
N VAL A 481 15.60 -4.56 22.04
CA VAL A 481 16.56 -5.20 21.15
C VAL A 481 17.44 -6.20 21.93
N GLY A 482 17.94 -5.82 23.11
CA GLY A 482 18.73 -6.69 23.95
C GLY A 482 17.99 -7.99 24.35
N VAL A 483 16.72 -7.85 24.76
CA VAL A 483 15.88 -9.01 25.09
C VAL A 483 15.59 -9.86 23.86
N LEU A 484 15.27 -9.23 22.72
CA LEU A 484 15.03 -9.97 21.48
C LEU A 484 16.25 -10.73 21.00
N LEU A 485 17.45 -10.14 21.05
CA LEU A 485 18.70 -10.83 20.70
C LEU A 485 19.00 -11.98 21.65
N ALA A 486 18.80 -11.78 22.97
CA ALA A 486 18.95 -12.84 23.96
C ALA A 486 17.97 -14.00 23.68
N LEU A 487 16.70 -13.72 23.42
CA LEU A 487 15.71 -14.75 23.10
C LEU A 487 16.04 -15.47 21.79
N LEU A 488 16.42 -14.71 20.72
CA LEU A 488 16.82 -15.29 19.44
C LEU A 488 18.05 -16.21 19.55
N HIS A 489 18.94 -15.95 20.47
CA HIS A 489 20.10 -16.84 20.73
C HIS A 489 19.68 -18.22 21.26
N TRP A 490 18.59 -18.29 22.02
CA TRP A 490 18.07 -19.54 22.61
C TRP A 490 17.08 -20.27 21.71
N VAL A 491 16.48 -19.57 20.76
CA VAL A 491 15.49 -20.15 19.85
C VAL A 491 16.20 -20.67 18.60
N PRO A 492 15.99 -21.93 18.19
CA PRO A 492 16.54 -22.48 16.95
C PRO A 492 16.09 -21.70 15.69
N ASP A 493 16.75 -22.00 14.56
CA ASP A 493 16.38 -21.40 13.26
C ASP A 493 14.90 -21.71 12.92
N PHE A 494 14.09 -20.67 12.75
CA PHE A 494 12.67 -20.77 12.43
C PHE A 494 12.40 -21.49 11.11
N THR A 495 13.36 -21.49 10.18
CA THR A 495 13.18 -22.14 8.87
C THR A 495 13.16 -23.67 8.96
N VAL A 496 13.71 -24.26 10.03
CA VAL A 496 13.75 -25.71 10.24
C VAL A 496 12.79 -26.22 11.31
N MET A 497 12.14 -25.30 12.07
CA MET A 497 11.18 -25.66 13.10
C MET A 497 9.85 -26.14 12.52
N ASP A 498 9.11 -26.96 13.28
CA ASP A 498 7.72 -27.28 12.98
C ASP A 498 6.76 -26.11 13.29
N LYS A 499 5.56 -26.19 12.74
CA LYS A 499 4.55 -25.12 12.80
C LYS A 499 4.26 -24.64 14.24
N TRP A 500 4.10 -25.55 15.17
CA TRP A 500 3.68 -25.19 16.53
C TRP A 500 4.80 -24.51 17.32
N HIS A 501 6.04 -24.98 17.15
CA HIS A 501 7.20 -24.34 17.74
C HIS A 501 7.47 -22.95 17.14
N ARG A 502 7.26 -22.75 15.82
CA ARG A 502 7.30 -21.42 15.17
C ARG A 502 6.29 -20.46 15.80
N ILE A 503 5.03 -20.90 15.97
CA ILE A 503 3.99 -20.05 16.58
C ILE A 503 4.34 -19.70 18.02
N GLY A 504 4.72 -20.68 18.83
CA GLY A 504 5.12 -20.45 20.23
C GLY A 504 6.33 -19.55 20.36
N GLY A 505 7.38 -19.79 19.56
CA GLY A 505 8.59 -18.98 19.52
C GLY A 505 8.30 -17.54 19.08
N LEU A 506 7.48 -17.35 18.05
CA LEU A 506 7.08 -16.02 17.59
C LEU A 506 6.27 -15.27 18.65
N MET A 507 5.32 -15.93 19.32
CA MET A 507 4.56 -15.32 20.43
C MET A 507 5.47 -14.88 21.57
N LEU A 508 6.47 -15.72 21.92
CA LEU A 508 7.46 -15.39 22.93
C LEU A 508 8.30 -14.16 22.53
N LEU A 509 8.78 -14.12 21.29
CA LEU A 509 9.60 -13.02 20.77
C LEU A 509 8.79 -11.71 20.70
N VAL A 510 7.63 -11.72 20.07
CA VAL A 510 6.78 -10.53 19.93
C VAL A 510 6.25 -10.07 21.29
N GLY A 511 5.75 -11.01 22.10
CA GLY A 511 5.27 -10.72 23.45
C GLY A 511 6.37 -10.23 24.39
N GLY A 512 7.52 -10.90 24.41
CA GLY A 512 8.67 -10.55 25.23
C GLY A 512 9.25 -9.19 24.82
N GLY A 513 9.48 -8.96 23.53
CA GLY A 513 9.97 -7.68 23.03
C GLY A 513 8.99 -6.54 23.30
N GLY A 514 7.70 -6.72 23.00
CA GLY A 514 6.66 -5.73 23.21
C GLY A 514 6.45 -5.40 24.70
N ALA A 515 6.43 -6.42 25.57
CA ALA A 515 6.34 -6.23 27.01
C ALA A 515 7.57 -5.48 27.57
N THR A 516 8.77 -5.85 27.14
CA THR A 516 10.01 -5.17 27.56
C THR A 516 9.98 -3.69 27.17
N TYR A 517 9.61 -3.38 25.93
CA TYR A 517 9.47 -2.01 25.46
C TYR A 517 8.47 -1.21 26.28
N ALA A 518 7.26 -1.76 26.48
CA ALA A 518 6.20 -1.10 27.24
C ALA A 518 6.61 -0.87 28.72
N LEU A 519 7.18 -1.88 29.37
CA LEU A 519 7.64 -1.79 30.75
C LEU A 519 8.79 -0.78 30.90
N ALA A 520 9.74 -0.75 29.95
CA ALA A 520 10.84 0.22 29.96
C ALA A 520 10.31 1.65 29.82
N MET A 521 9.36 1.91 28.92
CA MET A 521 8.73 3.22 28.75
C MET A 521 7.97 3.65 30.02
N LEU A 522 7.21 2.74 30.64
CA LEU A 522 6.50 3.01 31.90
C LEU A 522 7.48 3.31 33.04
N ALA A 523 8.55 2.52 33.19
CA ALA A 523 9.58 2.71 34.22
C ALA A 523 10.30 4.06 34.07
N MET A 524 10.48 4.55 32.83
CA MET A 524 11.04 5.88 32.56
C MET A 524 10.03 7.04 32.67
N GLY A 525 8.82 6.77 33.19
CA GLY A 525 7.82 7.77 33.52
C GLY A 525 6.89 8.18 32.37
N PHE A 526 6.87 7.43 31.26
CA PHE A 526 5.83 7.60 30.24
C PHE A 526 4.51 7.01 30.76
N ARG A 527 3.44 7.80 30.72
CA ARG A 527 2.14 7.39 31.29
C ARG A 527 1.10 7.23 30.18
N PRO A 528 0.12 6.31 30.34
CA PRO A 528 -0.96 6.16 29.37
C PRO A 528 -1.78 7.43 29.08
N ARG A 529 -1.80 8.39 30.01
CA ARG A 529 -2.40 9.72 29.82
C ARG A 529 -1.64 10.57 28.78
N ASP A 530 -0.35 10.34 28.59
CA ASP A 530 0.47 11.06 27.59
C ASP A 530 0.08 10.66 26.16
N LEU A 531 -0.64 9.54 25.99
CA LEU A 531 -1.24 9.10 24.73
C LEU A 531 -2.48 9.94 24.36
N ARG A 532 -3.10 10.61 25.33
CA ARG A 532 -4.28 11.45 25.06
C ARG A 532 -3.78 12.81 24.58
N GLY A 533 -4.07 13.14 23.31
CA GLY A 533 -3.90 14.50 22.81
C GLY A 533 -4.82 15.45 23.59
N HIS A 534 -4.26 16.50 24.14
CA HIS A 534 -5.01 17.57 24.82
C HIS A 534 -5.58 18.55 23.81
#